data_ac66e0c9bed7fedcd1aab2e33c3a4b13
#
_entry.id   ac66e0c9bed7fedcd1aab2e33c3a4b13
#
_cell.length_a   1.000
_cell.length_b   1.000
_cell.length_c   1.000
_cell.angle_alpha   90.00
_cell.angle_beta   90.00
_cell.angle_gamma   90.00
#
_symmetry.space_group_name_H-M   'P 1'
#
loop_
_entity.id
_entity.type
_entity.pdbx_description
1 polymer ?
#
loop_
_entity_poly.entity_id
_entity_poly.type
_entity_poly.pdbx_seq_one_letter_code
_entity_poly.pdbx_strand_id
1 'polypeptide(L)'
;MPEAILLPMQPEQEIINRWTGSAPYWEKHREIIRQMFAPVTQALTEEGQIGAGHVVLDIATGPGEPALTVAGLVGPNGRVFGIDPIPEMVAASRRAAGLLELSNVQFDVAFADQLPFAADTFDAVISRFGVMFFPAPLDGLREMLRVLKPGRKLALAVWHFAENNPFHYTLSRVMDRYVESAPLEPDALDAFRFATPGKLRTMLLEAGAISVSERLLKFSIQAAVPLEDFWTLRIEMSEKLRGKIAGLSSDQSARVKRESLESLGEYCTNSGMSLPAEVLIVSGTKAAPHS
;
A
#
# COMPACT_ATOMS: atom_id res chain seq x y z
N MET A 1 41.06 -16.20 -9.66
CA MET A 1 40.12 -15.11 -9.88
C MET A 1 39.50 -14.81 -8.54
N PRO A 2 39.63 -13.62 -7.96
CA PRO A 2 38.95 -13.33 -6.71
C PRO A 2 37.44 -13.31 -6.98
N GLU A 3 36.66 -14.01 -6.16
CA GLU A 3 35.21 -13.91 -6.12
C GLU A 3 34.86 -12.45 -5.86
N ALA A 4 34.08 -11.86 -6.76
CA ALA A 4 33.52 -10.52 -6.54
C ALA A 4 32.59 -10.60 -5.33
N ILE A 5 33.01 -9.98 -4.23
CA ILE A 5 32.15 -9.78 -3.06
C ILE A 5 31.03 -8.87 -3.56
N LEU A 6 29.86 -9.46 -3.86
CA LEU A 6 28.64 -8.70 -4.11
C LEU A 6 28.30 -7.97 -2.81
N LEU A 7 28.50 -6.66 -2.79
CA LEU A 7 28.00 -5.81 -1.71
C LEU A 7 26.47 -5.97 -1.64
N PRO A 8 25.88 -6.02 -0.45
CA PRO A 8 24.41 -6.05 -0.33
C PRO A 8 23.83 -4.82 -1.03
N MET A 9 22.77 -5.06 -1.80
CA MET A 9 22.04 -3.99 -2.49
C MET A 9 21.49 -2.99 -1.46
N GLN A 10 21.54 -1.69 -1.77
CA GLN A 10 20.95 -0.68 -0.90
C GLN A 10 19.43 -0.92 -0.82
N PRO A 11 18.81 -0.75 0.37
CA PRO A 11 17.38 -1.02 0.57
C PRO A 11 16.46 -0.25 -0.38
N GLU A 12 16.84 0.98 -0.76
CA GLU A 12 16.10 1.80 -1.73
C GLU A 12 16.12 1.15 -3.13
N GLN A 13 17.26 0.61 -3.55
CA GLN A 13 17.40 -0.05 -4.84
C GLN A 13 16.59 -1.35 -4.89
N GLU A 14 16.50 -2.07 -3.78
CA GLU A 14 15.65 -3.25 -3.67
C GLU A 14 14.18 -2.90 -3.89
N ILE A 15 13.69 -1.84 -3.23
CA ILE A 15 12.32 -1.33 -3.40
C ILE A 15 12.06 -0.92 -4.85
N ILE A 16 12.96 -0.13 -5.45
CA ILE A 16 12.82 0.29 -6.84
C ILE A 16 12.71 -0.93 -7.76
N ASN A 17 13.64 -1.88 -7.66
CA ASN A 17 13.66 -3.06 -8.53
C ASN A 17 12.39 -3.90 -8.38
N ARG A 18 11.93 -4.12 -7.15
CA ARG A 18 10.71 -4.89 -6.82
C ARG A 18 9.46 -4.27 -7.42
N TRP A 19 9.28 -2.96 -7.31
CA TRP A 19 8.04 -2.30 -7.69
C TRP A 19 8.00 -1.83 -9.14
N THR A 20 9.14 -1.51 -9.75
CA THR A 20 9.23 -1.16 -11.19
C THR A 20 8.59 -2.26 -12.06
N GLY A 21 8.96 -3.53 -11.83
CA GLY A 21 8.39 -4.67 -12.56
C GLY A 21 6.91 -4.95 -12.25
N SER A 22 6.36 -4.36 -11.20
CA SER A 22 4.95 -4.50 -10.82
C SER A 22 4.06 -3.36 -11.32
N ALA A 23 4.63 -2.19 -11.61
CA ALA A 23 3.88 -0.98 -11.97
C ALA A 23 2.89 -1.17 -13.13
N PRO A 24 3.21 -1.85 -14.25
CA PRO A 24 2.25 -2.05 -15.34
C PRO A 24 1.00 -2.83 -14.92
N TYR A 25 1.15 -3.78 -14.01
CA TYR A 25 0.04 -4.59 -13.52
C TYR A 25 -0.84 -3.82 -12.53
N TRP A 26 -0.23 -3.00 -11.68
CA TRP A 26 -0.96 -2.11 -10.77
C TRP A 26 -1.74 -1.04 -11.52
N GLU A 27 -1.17 -0.49 -12.61
CA GLU A 27 -1.89 0.42 -13.51
C GLU A 27 -3.06 -0.29 -14.21
N LYS A 28 -2.83 -1.47 -14.79
CA LYS A 28 -3.84 -2.31 -15.46
C LYS A 28 -5.05 -2.56 -14.57
N HIS A 29 -4.81 -2.86 -13.29
CA HIS A 29 -5.83 -3.24 -12.33
C HIS A 29 -6.28 -2.08 -11.41
N ARG A 30 -5.86 -0.84 -11.70
CA ARG A 30 -6.09 0.31 -10.81
C ARG A 30 -7.56 0.44 -10.38
N GLU A 31 -8.50 0.33 -11.30
CA GLU A 31 -9.92 0.55 -10.99
C GLU A 31 -10.48 -0.53 -10.05
N ILE A 32 -10.17 -1.78 -10.28
CA ILE A 32 -10.62 -2.86 -9.38
C ILE A 32 -9.92 -2.77 -8.01
N ILE A 33 -8.64 -2.37 -7.97
CA ILE A 33 -7.90 -2.13 -6.72
C ILE A 33 -8.54 -0.97 -5.93
N ARG A 34 -8.95 0.09 -6.61
CA ARG A 34 -9.68 1.21 -6.00
C ARG A 34 -10.96 0.73 -5.33
N GLN A 35 -11.76 -0.10 -6.02
CA GLN A 35 -13.02 -0.65 -5.50
C GLN A 35 -12.76 -1.60 -4.32
N MET A 36 -11.82 -2.54 -4.46
CA MET A 36 -11.48 -3.51 -3.41
C MET A 36 -11.09 -2.85 -2.09
N PHE A 37 -10.37 -1.73 -2.15
CA PHE A 37 -9.84 -1.04 -0.97
C PHE A 37 -10.53 0.29 -0.66
N ALA A 38 -11.70 0.55 -1.25
CA ALA A 38 -12.51 1.72 -0.92
C ALA A 38 -12.82 1.86 0.58
N PRO A 39 -13.14 0.78 1.34
CA PRO A 39 -13.34 0.89 2.79
C PRO A 39 -12.09 1.36 3.54
N VAL A 40 -10.90 0.98 3.09
CA VAL A 40 -9.63 1.43 3.68
C VAL A 40 -9.37 2.91 3.36
N THR A 41 -9.63 3.33 2.12
CA THR A 41 -9.55 4.75 1.73
C THR A 41 -10.50 5.60 2.57
N GLN A 42 -11.74 5.16 2.73
CA GLN A 42 -12.72 5.84 3.59
C GLN A 42 -12.20 5.96 5.03
N ALA A 43 -11.71 4.88 5.62
CA ALA A 43 -11.16 4.90 6.97
C ALA A 43 -9.99 5.87 7.13
N LEU A 44 -9.09 5.96 6.13
CA LEU A 44 -7.98 6.91 6.13
C LEU A 44 -8.46 8.37 6.04
N THR A 45 -9.48 8.65 5.22
CA THR A 45 -10.05 10.00 5.09
C THR A 45 -10.75 10.45 6.37
N GLU A 46 -11.46 9.54 7.03
CA GLU A 46 -12.11 9.79 8.33
C GLU A 46 -11.07 10.06 9.43
N GLU A 47 -10.07 9.17 9.59
CA GLU A 47 -9.02 9.32 10.61
C GLU A 47 -8.12 10.53 10.35
N GLY A 48 -7.80 10.83 9.09
CA GLY A 48 -7.07 12.02 8.67
C GLY A 48 -7.89 13.30 8.75
N GLN A 49 -9.21 13.21 9.08
CA GLN A 49 -10.14 14.34 9.13
C GLN A 49 -10.11 15.16 7.82
N ILE A 50 -10.02 14.48 6.67
CA ILE A 50 -9.91 15.11 5.36
C ILE A 50 -11.28 15.69 4.97
N GLY A 51 -11.28 16.95 4.53
CA GLY A 51 -12.48 17.65 4.12
C GLY A 51 -12.26 18.61 2.95
N ALA A 52 -13.33 19.23 2.50
CA ALA A 52 -13.32 20.18 1.39
C ALA A 52 -12.29 21.32 1.64
N GLY A 53 -11.54 21.67 0.60
CA GLY A 53 -10.52 22.73 0.64
C GLY A 53 -9.19 22.33 1.28
N HIS A 54 -9.03 21.12 1.80
CA HIS A 54 -7.79 20.67 2.41
C HIS A 54 -6.67 20.47 1.39
N VAL A 55 -5.42 20.67 1.84
CA VAL A 55 -4.21 20.28 1.13
C VAL A 55 -3.72 18.96 1.75
N VAL A 56 -3.73 17.88 0.95
CA VAL A 56 -3.48 16.52 1.43
C VAL A 56 -2.25 15.93 0.74
N LEU A 57 -1.44 15.17 1.49
CA LEU A 57 -0.33 14.37 0.96
C LEU A 57 -0.67 12.88 1.08
N ASP A 58 -0.55 12.15 -0.03
CA ASP A 58 -0.64 10.69 -0.10
C ASP A 58 0.74 10.10 -0.38
N ILE A 59 1.26 9.30 0.54
CA ILE A 59 2.61 8.72 0.48
C ILE A 59 2.57 7.26 0.06
N ALA A 60 3.43 6.89 -0.89
CA ALA A 60 3.40 5.65 -1.62
C ALA A 60 2.06 5.48 -2.37
N THR A 61 1.74 6.51 -3.16
CA THR A 61 0.45 6.63 -3.86
C THR A 61 0.25 5.55 -4.94
N GLY A 62 1.31 4.85 -5.35
CA GLY A 62 1.27 3.86 -6.42
C GLY A 62 0.74 4.47 -7.72
N PRO A 63 -0.19 3.78 -8.43
CA PRO A 63 -0.79 4.30 -9.67
C PRO A 63 -1.89 5.35 -9.41
N GLY A 64 -1.85 6.03 -8.24
CA GLY A 64 -2.66 7.20 -7.95
C GLY A 64 -3.78 7.03 -6.91
N GLU A 65 -3.93 5.86 -6.27
CA GLU A 65 -4.95 5.66 -5.24
C GLU A 65 -4.32 5.46 -3.84
N PRO A 66 -4.78 6.19 -2.83
CA PRO A 66 -6.04 6.95 -2.72
C PRO A 66 -6.03 8.42 -3.19
N ALA A 67 -4.92 9.00 -3.66
CA ALA A 67 -4.83 10.43 -4.01
C ALA A 67 -5.92 10.90 -4.99
N LEU A 68 -6.22 10.12 -6.04
CA LEU A 68 -7.25 10.45 -7.02
C LEU A 68 -8.66 10.50 -6.40
N THR A 69 -8.98 9.53 -5.53
CA THR A 69 -10.24 9.52 -4.78
C THR A 69 -10.33 10.73 -3.84
N VAL A 70 -9.24 11.05 -3.14
CA VAL A 70 -9.15 12.20 -2.21
C VAL A 70 -9.25 13.54 -2.96
N ALA A 71 -8.72 13.65 -4.18
CA ALA A 71 -8.84 14.86 -4.99
C ALA A 71 -10.30 15.23 -5.27
N GLY A 72 -11.16 14.23 -5.51
CA GLY A 72 -12.61 14.44 -5.60
C GLY A 72 -13.22 14.90 -4.27
N LEU A 73 -12.76 14.37 -3.15
CA LEU A 73 -13.28 14.69 -1.81
C LEU A 73 -12.92 16.12 -1.38
N VAL A 74 -11.67 16.55 -1.60
CA VAL A 74 -11.26 17.92 -1.22
C VAL A 74 -11.84 18.99 -2.15
N GLY A 75 -12.27 18.60 -3.34
CA GLY A 75 -12.92 19.47 -4.31
C GLY A 75 -11.98 20.53 -4.93
N PRO A 76 -12.53 21.47 -5.73
CA PRO A 76 -11.73 22.38 -6.56
C PRO A 76 -10.91 23.40 -5.76
N ASN A 77 -11.25 23.66 -4.51
CA ASN A 77 -10.52 24.56 -3.62
C ASN A 77 -9.44 23.86 -2.79
N GLY A 78 -9.41 22.52 -2.80
CA GLY A 78 -8.38 21.71 -2.17
C GLY A 78 -7.30 21.28 -3.15
N ARG A 79 -6.24 20.68 -2.64
CA ARG A 79 -5.15 20.10 -3.44
C ARG A 79 -4.70 18.78 -2.86
N VAL A 80 -4.32 17.86 -3.73
CA VAL A 80 -3.70 16.60 -3.33
C VAL A 80 -2.33 16.47 -3.98
N PHE A 81 -1.37 16.03 -3.19
CA PHE A 81 -0.04 15.64 -3.67
C PHE A 81 0.12 14.14 -3.41
N GLY A 82 0.49 13.40 -4.43
CA GLY A 82 0.85 11.99 -4.31
C GLY A 82 2.34 11.82 -4.57
N ILE A 83 3.02 11.08 -3.71
CA ILE A 83 4.42 10.71 -3.95
C ILE A 83 4.60 9.21 -3.97
N ASP A 84 5.52 8.76 -4.80
CA ASP A 84 5.95 7.36 -4.85
C ASP A 84 7.42 7.32 -5.29
N PRO A 85 8.28 6.43 -4.73
CA PRO A 85 9.67 6.36 -5.15
C PRO A 85 9.85 5.74 -6.55
N ILE A 86 8.81 5.16 -7.14
CA ILE A 86 8.85 4.45 -8.42
C ILE A 86 8.36 5.36 -9.55
N PRO A 87 9.24 5.78 -10.48
CA PRO A 87 8.87 6.68 -11.58
C PRO A 87 7.72 6.14 -12.44
N GLU A 88 7.65 4.84 -12.67
CA GLU A 88 6.58 4.17 -13.44
C GLU A 88 5.22 4.30 -12.76
N MET A 89 5.16 4.19 -11.42
CA MET A 89 3.95 4.42 -10.62
C MET A 89 3.48 5.87 -10.75
N VAL A 90 4.41 6.83 -10.60
CA VAL A 90 4.12 8.26 -10.76
C VAL A 90 3.64 8.58 -12.18
N ALA A 91 4.24 7.97 -13.21
CA ALA A 91 3.78 8.13 -14.58
C ALA A 91 2.36 7.58 -14.78
N ALA A 92 2.04 6.42 -14.19
CA ALA A 92 0.71 5.83 -14.21
C ALA A 92 -0.32 6.72 -13.50
N SER A 93 0.01 7.27 -12.33
CA SER A 93 -0.87 8.16 -11.57
C SER A 93 -1.17 9.47 -12.33
N ARG A 94 -0.17 10.04 -13.01
CA ARG A 94 -0.35 11.24 -13.87
C ARG A 94 -1.26 10.93 -15.06
N ARG A 95 -1.11 9.78 -15.72
CA ARG A 95 -2.03 9.35 -16.79
C ARG A 95 -3.46 9.20 -16.27
N ALA A 96 -3.62 8.58 -15.10
CA ALA A 96 -4.93 8.40 -14.48
C ALA A 96 -5.60 9.73 -14.13
N ALA A 97 -4.85 10.71 -13.58
CA ALA A 97 -5.36 12.05 -13.30
C ALA A 97 -5.83 12.75 -14.58
N GLY A 98 -5.05 12.64 -15.67
CA GLY A 98 -5.44 13.19 -16.97
C GLY A 98 -6.73 12.57 -17.53
N LEU A 99 -6.89 11.24 -17.43
CA LEU A 99 -8.09 10.53 -17.87
C LEU A 99 -9.35 10.91 -17.05
N LEU A 100 -9.16 11.29 -15.78
CA LEU A 100 -10.21 11.73 -14.87
C LEU A 100 -10.42 13.26 -14.88
N GLU A 101 -9.68 13.98 -15.72
CA GLU A 101 -9.72 15.44 -15.84
C GLU A 101 -9.51 16.17 -14.50
N LEU A 102 -8.74 15.58 -13.58
CA LEU A 102 -8.45 16.16 -12.28
C LEU A 102 -7.32 17.20 -12.38
N SER A 103 -7.63 18.46 -12.08
CA SER A 103 -6.66 19.57 -12.10
C SER A 103 -6.09 19.92 -10.72
N ASN A 104 -6.63 19.33 -9.65
CA ASN A 104 -6.25 19.61 -8.26
C ASN A 104 -5.39 18.52 -7.63
N VAL A 105 -4.77 17.65 -8.43
CA VAL A 105 -3.84 16.62 -7.97
C VAL A 105 -2.50 16.72 -8.70
N GLN A 106 -1.40 16.52 -7.98
CA GLN A 106 -0.04 16.49 -8.51
C GLN A 106 0.68 15.24 -7.99
N PHE A 107 1.57 14.66 -8.83
CA PHE A 107 2.33 13.47 -8.47
C PHE A 107 3.82 13.68 -8.73
N ASP A 108 4.66 13.35 -7.74
CA ASP A 108 6.11 13.50 -7.82
C ASP A 108 6.86 12.26 -7.31
N VAL A 109 8.08 12.07 -7.80
CA VAL A 109 8.94 10.97 -7.38
C VAL A 109 9.70 11.39 -6.13
N ALA A 110 9.47 10.71 -5.01
CA ALA A 110 10.21 10.92 -3.78
C ALA A 110 10.10 9.71 -2.84
N PHE A 111 11.11 9.50 -2.00
CA PHE A 111 11.04 8.61 -0.85
C PHE A 111 10.37 9.31 0.34
N ALA A 112 9.77 8.52 1.22
CA ALA A 112 9.02 9.03 2.37
C ALA A 112 9.91 9.72 3.43
N ASP A 113 11.19 9.38 3.50
CA ASP A 113 12.19 9.93 4.42
C ASP A 113 12.89 11.19 3.88
N GLN A 114 12.56 11.62 2.66
CA GLN A 114 13.12 12.83 2.00
C GLN A 114 12.03 13.56 1.23
N LEU A 115 11.05 14.12 1.96
CA LEU A 115 9.91 14.81 1.33
C LEU A 115 10.29 16.18 0.80
N PRO A 116 10.04 16.49 -0.50
CA PRO A 116 10.42 17.76 -1.12
C PRO A 116 9.44 18.90 -0.80
N PHE A 117 8.92 18.92 0.42
CA PHE A 117 7.94 19.90 0.88
C PHE A 117 8.43 20.64 2.11
N ALA A 118 8.00 21.90 2.26
CA ALA A 118 8.25 22.66 3.48
C ALA A 118 7.52 22.07 4.70
N ALA A 119 8.02 22.36 5.89
CA ALA A 119 7.29 22.03 7.11
C ALA A 119 5.91 22.69 7.12
N ASP A 120 4.97 22.11 7.85
CA ASP A 120 3.64 22.69 8.09
C ASP A 120 2.82 23.00 6.82
N THR A 121 2.98 22.18 5.79
CA THR A 121 2.33 22.38 4.48
C THR A 121 0.94 21.76 4.41
N PHE A 122 0.77 20.55 4.94
CA PHE A 122 -0.41 19.71 4.69
C PHE A 122 -1.42 19.73 5.83
N ASP A 123 -2.71 19.74 5.47
CA ASP A 123 -3.83 19.60 6.41
C ASP A 123 -4.06 18.13 6.81
N ALA A 124 -3.61 17.18 5.99
CA ALA A 124 -3.57 15.76 6.32
C ALA A 124 -2.47 15.06 5.54
N VAL A 125 -1.92 13.99 6.12
CA VAL A 125 -0.97 13.08 5.45
C VAL A 125 -1.52 11.67 5.59
N ILE A 126 -1.57 10.91 4.49
CA ILE A 126 -2.07 9.53 4.48
C ILE A 126 -1.09 8.59 3.79
N SER A 127 -1.17 7.30 4.14
CA SER A 127 -0.51 6.23 3.37
C SER A 127 -1.33 4.94 3.47
N ARG A 128 -1.74 4.41 2.32
CA ARG A 128 -2.48 3.15 2.20
C ARG A 128 -1.54 2.03 1.77
N PHE A 129 -1.15 1.15 2.71
CA PHE A 129 -0.28 0.00 2.46
C PHE A 129 1.15 0.35 1.99
N GLY A 130 1.62 1.59 2.24
CA GLY A 130 2.96 2.03 1.84
C GLY A 130 4.02 1.83 2.93
N VAL A 131 3.73 2.25 4.17
CA VAL A 131 4.71 2.31 5.28
C VAL A 131 5.41 0.98 5.57
N MET A 132 4.78 -0.15 5.24
CA MET A 132 5.35 -1.49 5.39
C MET A 132 6.62 -1.70 4.54
N PHE A 133 6.76 -0.91 3.49
CA PHE A 133 7.86 -1.00 2.52
C PHE A 133 8.85 0.15 2.63
N PHE A 134 8.72 1.05 3.61
CA PHE A 134 9.72 2.10 3.80
C PHE A 134 11.03 1.50 4.29
N PRO A 135 12.17 1.78 3.62
CA PRO A 135 13.48 1.35 4.11
C PRO A 135 13.77 1.86 5.51
N ALA A 136 13.51 3.13 5.78
CA ALA A 136 13.65 3.80 7.06
C ALA A 136 12.28 4.30 7.56
N PRO A 137 11.42 3.43 8.13
CA PRO A 137 10.03 3.82 8.43
C PRO A 137 9.94 4.88 9.52
N LEU A 138 10.83 4.89 10.51
CA LEU A 138 10.84 5.91 11.55
C LEU A 138 11.16 7.30 10.99
N ASP A 139 12.12 7.39 10.09
CA ASP A 139 12.49 8.66 9.44
C ASP A 139 11.39 9.11 8.47
N GLY A 140 10.77 8.18 7.74
CA GLY A 140 9.58 8.47 6.94
C GLY A 140 8.44 9.05 7.79
N LEU A 141 8.15 8.47 8.96
CA LEU A 141 7.12 8.99 9.87
C LEU A 141 7.49 10.38 10.42
N ARG A 142 8.76 10.64 10.72
CA ARG A 142 9.24 11.97 11.14
C ARG A 142 9.05 13.01 10.05
N GLU A 143 9.37 12.68 8.80
CA GLU A 143 9.14 13.55 7.64
C GLU A 143 7.66 13.81 7.39
N MET A 144 6.80 12.77 7.50
CA MET A 144 5.35 12.92 7.43
C MET A 144 4.83 13.91 8.48
N LEU A 145 5.32 13.81 9.72
CA LEU A 145 4.99 14.76 10.78
C LEU A 145 5.59 16.14 10.53
N ARG A 146 6.80 16.25 9.97
CA ARG A 146 7.42 17.54 9.66
C ARG A 146 6.56 18.35 8.69
N VAL A 147 6.10 17.73 7.60
CA VAL A 147 5.32 18.41 6.55
C VAL A 147 3.85 18.62 6.94
N LEU A 148 3.34 17.90 7.93
CA LEU A 148 1.99 18.06 8.45
C LEU A 148 1.89 19.35 9.29
N LYS A 149 0.80 20.11 9.19
CA LYS A 149 0.54 21.29 10.01
C LYS A 149 0.32 20.91 11.49
N PRO A 150 0.70 21.77 12.45
CA PRO A 150 0.43 21.55 13.86
C PRO A 150 -1.07 21.31 14.14
N GLY A 151 -1.38 20.35 15.00
CA GLY A 151 -2.74 19.97 15.37
C GLY A 151 -3.47 19.13 14.31
N ARG A 152 -2.85 18.91 13.15
CA ARG A 152 -3.43 18.09 12.08
C ARG A 152 -3.02 16.62 12.22
N LYS A 153 -3.70 15.75 11.44
CA LYS A 153 -3.58 14.31 11.57
C LYS A 153 -2.89 13.65 10.40
N LEU A 154 -2.12 12.62 10.74
CA LEU A 154 -1.64 11.63 9.80
C LEU A 154 -2.41 10.32 10.03
N ALA A 155 -2.73 9.58 8.94
CA ALA A 155 -3.40 8.29 9.03
C ALA A 155 -2.75 7.25 8.10
N LEU A 156 -2.53 6.06 8.63
CA LEU A 156 -1.82 4.96 8.00
C LEU A 156 -2.68 3.70 8.00
N ALA A 157 -2.62 2.93 6.92
CA ALA A 157 -3.24 1.62 6.85
C ALA A 157 -2.19 0.54 6.58
N VAL A 158 -2.18 -0.51 7.39
CA VAL A 158 -1.30 -1.68 7.24
C VAL A 158 -2.10 -2.96 7.41
N TRP A 159 -1.66 -4.05 6.77
CA TRP A 159 -2.31 -5.35 6.93
C TRP A 159 -2.17 -5.85 8.38
N HIS A 160 -3.25 -6.40 8.91
CA HIS A 160 -3.23 -7.24 10.10
C HIS A 160 -2.68 -8.63 9.73
N PHE A 161 -2.68 -9.60 10.65
CA PHE A 161 -2.05 -10.91 10.43
C PHE A 161 -2.47 -11.59 9.12
N ALA A 162 -1.51 -12.27 8.50
CA ALA A 162 -1.71 -12.94 7.21
C ALA A 162 -2.87 -13.95 7.25
N GLU A 163 -3.01 -14.70 8.33
CA GLU A 163 -4.05 -15.71 8.53
C GLU A 163 -5.47 -15.15 8.56
N ASN A 164 -5.64 -13.84 8.80
CA ASN A 164 -6.92 -13.15 8.77
C ASN A 164 -7.23 -12.52 7.39
N ASN A 165 -6.32 -12.70 6.42
CA ASN A 165 -6.38 -12.07 5.11
C ASN A 165 -6.27 -13.08 3.96
N PRO A 166 -7.37 -13.81 3.62
CA PRO A 166 -7.40 -14.78 2.52
C PRO A 166 -6.87 -14.22 1.20
N PHE A 167 -7.06 -12.92 0.98
CA PHE A 167 -6.50 -12.21 -0.16
C PHE A 167 -4.98 -12.44 -0.34
N HIS A 168 -4.26 -12.62 0.76
CA HIS A 168 -2.82 -12.89 0.75
C HIS A 168 -2.49 -14.37 0.87
N TYR A 169 -3.04 -15.04 1.88
CA TYR A 169 -2.56 -16.38 2.25
C TYR A 169 -3.05 -17.50 1.33
N THR A 170 -4.23 -17.35 0.68
CA THR A 170 -4.83 -18.46 -0.08
C THR A 170 -3.88 -18.94 -1.20
N LEU A 171 -3.37 -18.03 -2.01
CA LEU A 171 -2.43 -18.38 -3.07
C LEU A 171 -1.05 -18.76 -2.51
N SER A 172 -0.58 -18.06 -1.50
CA SER A 172 0.73 -18.34 -0.89
C SER A 172 0.78 -19.75 -0.32
N ARG A 173 -0.25 -20.20 0.39
CA ARG A 173 -0.34 -21.57 0.93
C ARG A 173 -0.31 -22.65 -0.15
N VAL A 174 -0.93 -22.39 -1.30
CA VAL A 174 -0.86 -23.33 -2.44
C VAL A 174 0.56 -23.35 -3.00
N MET A 175 1.15 -22.16 -3.24
CA MET A 175 2.51 -22.03 -3.78
C MET A 175 3.57 -22.69 -2.89
N ASP A 176 3.45 -22.55 -1.56
CA ASP A 176 4.43 -23.06 -0.59
C ASP A 176 4.50 -24.60 -0.57
N ARG A 177 3.54 -25.31 -1.20
CA ARG A 177 3.61 -26.76 -1.40
C ARG A 177 4.50 -27.16 -2.58
N TYR A 178 4.82 -26.22 -3.47
CA TYR A 178 5.57 -26.46 -4.71
C TYR A 178 6.92 -25.76 -4.73
N VAL A 179 7.04 -24.64 -4.04
CA VAL A 179 8.27 -23.83 -3.99
C VAL A 179 8.55 -23.47 -2.53
N GLU A 180 9.69 -23.93 -2.05
CA GLU A 180 10.16 -23.58 -0.70
C GLU A 180 10.35 -22.06 -0.60
N SER A 181 9.87 -21.49 0.48
CA SER A 181 10.07 -20.07 0.80
C SER A 181 11.07 -19.96 1.94
N ALA A 182 12.12 -19.17 1.78
CA ALA A 182 12.97 -18.82 2.90
C ALA A 182 12.13 -18.08 3.97
N PRO A 183 12.40 -18.33 5.25
CA PRO A 183 11.82 -17.53 6.33
C PRO A 183 12.12 -16.05 6.10
N LEU A 184 11.14 -15.19 6.40
CA LEU A 184 11.38 -13.75 6.37
C LEU A 184 12.23 -13.36 7.57
N GLU A 185 13.25 -12.54 7.32
CA GLU A 185 14.02 -11.91 8.40
C GLU A 185 13.12 -11.00 9.24
N PRO A 186 13.39 -10.85 10.54
CA PRO A 186 12.71 -9.85 11.37
C PRO A 186 12.78 -8.47 10.70
N ASP A 187 11.65 -7.77 10.64
CA ASP A 187 11.54 -6.44 10.02
C ASP A 187 11.81 -6.35 8.51
N ALA A 188 11.81 -7.49 7.80
CA ALA A 188 11.89 -7.51 6.35
C ALA A 188 10.82 -6.59 5.71
N LEU A 189 11.15 -6.06 4.54
CA LEU A 189 10.23 -5.24 3.72
C LEU A 189 9.12 -6.14 3.15
N ASP A 190 8.08 -6.38 3.95
CA ASP A 190 6.97 -7.28 3.63
C ASP A 190 5.63 -6.67 4.02
N ALA A 191 4.55 -7.12 3.36
CA ALA A 191 3.20 -6.66 3.60
C ALA A 191 2.74 -6.78 5.08
N PHE A 192 3.33 -7.70 5.84
CA PHE A 192 2.96 -7.98 7.23
C PHE A 192 3.97 -7.45 8.27
N ARG A 193 4.91 -6.61 7.85
CA ARG A 193 5.93 -6.00 8.73
C ARG A 193 5.34 -5.35 9.97
N PHE A 194 4.17 -4.74 9.85
CA PHE A 194 3.45 -4.06 10.93
C PHE A 194 2.14 -4.76 11.31
N ALA A 195 2.01 -6.05 11.05
CA ALA A 195 0.80 -6.81 11.33
C ALA A 195 0.48 -6.95 12.83
N THR A 196 1.50 -6.92 13.68
CA THR A 196 1.34 -7.00 15.13
C THR A 196 0.74 -5.71 15.67
N PRO A 197 -0.44 -5.75 16.32
CA PRO A 197 -1.03 -4.58 16.96
C PRO A 197 -0.06 -3.87 17.90
N GLY A 198 -0.07 -2.55 17.88
CA GLY A 198 0.80 -1.69 18.70
C GLY A 198 2.18 -1.41 18.10
N LYS A 199 2.69 -2.23 17.14
CA LYS A 199 4.03 -2.04 16.57
C LYS A 199 4.16 -0.70 15.84
N LEU A 200 3.26 -0.42 14.89
CA LEU A 200 3.27 0.84 14.16
C LEU A 200 2.86 2.02 15.05
N ARG A 201 1.91 1.80 15.97
CA ARG A 201 1.50 2.79 16.95
C ARG A 201 2.69 3.26 17.81
N THR A 202 3.50 2.33 18.30
CA THR A 202 4.69 2.65 19.11
C THR A 202 5.71 3.44 18.30
N MET A 203 5.98 3.05 17.06
CA MET A 203 6.89 3.77 16.17
C MET A 203 6.39 5.18 15.84
N LEU A 204 5.08 5.37 15.69
CA LEU A 204 4.50 6.69 15.45
C LEU A 204 4.62 7.62 16.68
N LEU A 205 4.50 7.07 17.90
CA LEU A 205 4.82 7.80 19.14
C LEU A 205 6.30 8.18 19.21
N GLU A 206 7.20 7.26 18.85
CA GLU A 206 8.64 7.52 18.80
C GLU A 206 9.00 8.59 17.74
N ALA A 207 8.27 8.65 16.64
CA ALA A 207 8.42 9.70 15.64
C ALA A 207 8.01 11.09 16.14
N GLY A 208 7.30 11.19 17.28
CA GLY A 208 6.88 12.43 17.91
C GLY A 208 5.39 12.78 17.73
N ALA A 209 4.57 11.87 17.24
CA ALA A 209 3.14 12.09 17.20
C ALA A 209 2.52 12.02 18.59
N ILE A 210 1.47 12.81 18.81
CA ILE A 210 0.64 12.77 20.01
C ILE A 210 -0.75 12.23 19.70
N SER A 211 -1.54 11.86 20.70
CA SER A 211 -2.91 11.34 20.56
C SER A 211 -2.99 10.20 19.53
N VAL A 212 -2.01 9.29 19.60
CA VAL A 212 -1.93 8.17 18.66
C VAL A 212 -3.00 7.14 18.97
N SER A 213 -3.80 6.79 17.98
CA SER A 213 -4.82 5.75 18.02
C SER A 213 -4.51 4.62 17.03
N GLU A 214 -4.97 3.42 17.37
CA GLU A 214 -4.94 2.26 16.48
C GLU A 214 -6.28 1.54 16.60
N ARG A 215 -6.88 1.19 15.46
CA ARG A 215 -8.10 0.37 15.43
C ARG A 215 -8.03 -0.69 14.34
N LEU A 216 -8.68 -1.80 14.60
CA LEU A 216 -8.88 -2.86 13.63
C LEU A 216 -10.08 -2.52 12.73
N LEU A 217 -9.84 -2.46 11.41
CA LEU A 217 -10.87 -2.38 10.40
C LEU A 217 -11.11 -3.78 9.83
N LYS A 218 -12.33 -4.31 10.00
CA LYS A 218 -12.81 -5.54 9.36
C LYS A 218 -13.75 -5.18 8.24
N PHE A 219 -13.51 -5.73 7.04
CA PHE A 219 -14.35 -5.51 5.88
C PHE A 219 -14.28 -6.71 4.93
N SER A 220 -14.98 -6.66 3.82
CA SER A 220 -14.83 -7.64 2.73
C SER A 220 -14.24 -6.95 1.51
N ILE A 221 -13.17 -7.53 0.98
CA ILE A 221 -12.65 -7.18 -0.34
C ILE A 221 -13.66 -7.69 -1.37
N GLN A 222 -14.32 -6.76 -2.06
CA GLN A 222 -15.26 -7.07 -3.13
C GLN A 222 -14.58 -6.88 -4.48
N ALA A 223 -14.59 -7.91 -5.33
CA ALA A 223 -14.04 -7.83 -6.68
C ALA A 223 -15.07 -8.38 -7.67
N ALA A 224 -15.70 -7.52 -8.45
CA ALA A 224 -16.74 -7.87 -9.42
C ALA A 224 -16.11 -8.48 -10.70
N VAL A 225 -15.34 -9.55 -10.53
CA VAL A 225 -14.67 -10.27 -11.62
C VAL A 225 -14.83 -11.77 -11.44
N PRO A 226 -14.79 -12.57 -12.54
CA PRO A 226 -14.75 -14.01 -12.48
C PRO A 226 -13.54 -14.52 -11.66
N LEU A 227 -13.68 -15.71 -11.11
CA LEU A 227 -12.64 -16.36 -10.30
C LEU A 227 -11.27 -16.46 -11.00
N GLU A 228 -11.26 -16.82 -12.29
CA GLU A 228 -10.01 -16.90 -13.07
C GLU A 228 -9.35 -15.54 -13.28
N ASP A 229 -10.14 -14.51 -13.49
CA ASP A 229 -9.64 -13.13 -13.64
C ASP A 229 -9.10 -12.62 -12.30
N PHE A 230 -9.76 -12.98 -11.18
CA PHE A 230 -9.25 -12.68 -9.84
C PHE A 230 -7.93 -13.40 -9.55
N TRP A 231 -7.80 -14.67 -9.92
CA TRP A 231 -6.52 -15.40 -9.82
C TRP A 231 -5.42 -14.69 -10.61
N THR A 232 -5.70 -14.32 -11.87
CA THR A 232 -4.77 -13.60 -12.76
C THR A 232 -4.35 -12.26 -12.13
N LEU A 233 -5.31 -11.46 -11.66
CA LEU A 233 -5.07 -10.21 -10.96
C LEU A 233 -4.12 -10.42 -9.77
N ARG A 234 -4.38 -11.42 -8.94
CA ARG A 234 -3.55 -11.71 -7.76
C ARG A 234 -2.11 -12.08 -8.12
N ILE A 235 -1.92 -12.87 -9.17
CA ILE A 235 -0.58 -13.22 -9.66
C ILE A 235 0.12 -11.97 -10.20
N GLU A 236 -0.54 -11.21 -11.08
CA GLU A 236 0.02 -10.02 -11.71
C GLU A 236 0.40 -8.93 -10.69
N MET A 237 -0.38 -8.73 -9.64
CA MET A 237 -0.08 -7.75 -8.59
C MET A 237 1.11 -8.10 -7.69
N SER A 238 1.51 -9.37 -7.63
CA SER A 238 2.54 -9.85 -6.70
C SER A 238 3.80 -10.32 -7.42
N GLU A 239 4.87 -9.56 -7.33
CA GLU A 239 6.18 -9.96 -7.85
C GLU A 239 6.62 -11.32 -7.28
N LYS A 240 6.43 -11.54 -5.98
CA LYS A 240 6.75 -12.81 -5.30
C LYS A 240 5.99 -14.01 -5.91
N LEU A 241 4.68 -13.86 -6.20
CA LEU A 241 3.89 -14.92 -6.82
C LEU A 241 4.30 -15.14 -8.28
N ARG A 242 4.55 -14.08 -9.05
CA ARG A 242 5.06 -14.18 -10.42
C ARG A 242 6.40 -14.93 -10.46
N GLY A 243 7.33 -14.56 -9.57
CA GLY A 243 8.64 -15.21 -9.50
C GLY A 243 8.53 -16.70 -9.16
N LYS A 244 7.67 -17.07 -8.20
CA LYS A 244 7.42 -18.48 -7.87
C LYS A 244 6.86 -19.26 -9.07
N ILE A 245 5.84 -18.73 -9.77
CA ILE A 245 5.26 -19.40 -10.94
C ILE A 245 6.28 -19.55 -12.06
N ALA A 246 7.10 -18.55 -12.32
CA ALA A 246 8.12 -18.59 -13.35
C ALA A 246 9.18 -19.70 -13.14
N GLY A 247 9.38 -20.14 -11.91
CA GLY A 247 10.27 -21.25 -11.54
C GLY A 247 9.65 -22.64 -11.67
N LEU A 248 8.33 -22.76 -11.95
CA LEU A 248 7.63 -24.03 -12.02
C LEU A 248 7.66 -24.64 -13.43
N SER A 249 7.59 -25.98 -13.50
CA SER A 249 7.27 -26.65 -14.78
C SER A 249 5.84 -26.36 -15.22
N SER A 250 5.53 -26.58 -16.48
CA SER A 250 4.16 -26.40 -17.02
C SER A 250 3.11 -27.22 -16.26
N ASP A 251 3.44 -28.47 -15.91
CA ASP A 251 2.54 -29.35 -15.15
C ASP A 251 2.33 -28.87 -13.71
N GLN A 252 3.38 -28.38 -13.06
CA GLN A 252 3.29 -27.78 -11.74
C GLN A 252 2.46 -26.49 -11.76
N SER A 253 2.69 -25.62 -12.75
CA SER A 253 1.93 -24.38 -12.91
C SER A 253 0.44 -24.65 -13.12
N ALA A 254 0.09 -25.67 -13.94
CA ALA A 254 -1.30 -26.08 -14.14
C ALA A 254 -1.95 -26.62 -12.85
N ARG A 255 -1.21 -27.39 -12.05
CA ARG A 255 -1.68 -27.90 -10.75
C ARG A 255 -1.88 -26.73 -9.75
N VAL A 256 -0.89 -25.85 -9.63
CA VAL A 256 -0.98 -24.66 -8.76
C VAL A 256 -2.19 -23.82 -9.13
N LYS A 257 -2.41 -23.54 -10.43
CA LYS A 257 -3.61 -22.80 -10.87
C LYS A 257 -4.89 -23.49 -10.42
N ARG A 258 -5.05 -24.78 -10.71
CA ARG A 258 -6.25 -25.54 -10.34
C ARG A 258 -6.50 -25.51 -8.83
N GLU A 259 -5.49 -25.84 -8.02
CA GLU A 259 -5.63 -25.88 -6.56
C GLU A 259 -5.87 -24.48 -5.97
N SER A 260 -5.31 -23.43 -6.59
CA SER A 260 -5.59 -22.05 -6.22
C SER A 260 -7.04 -21.66 -6.52
N LEU A 261 -7.56 -22.03 -7.68
CA LEU A 261 -8.95 -21.79 -8.05
C LEU A 261 -9.92 -22.57 -7.14
N GLU A 262 -9.61 -23.80 -6.80
CA GLU A 262 -10.38 -24.60 -5.83
C GLU A 262 -10.41 -23.91 -4.46
N SER A 263 -9.25 -23.45 -3.96
CA SER A 263 -9.14 -22.77 -2.66
C SER A 263 -9.81 -21.39 -2.64
N LEU A 264 -9.80 -20.65 -3.76
CA LEU A 264 -10.49 -19.37 -3.90
C LEU A 264 -12.00 -19.52 -4.10
N GLY A 265 -12.45 -20.71 -4.52
CA GLY A 265 -13.87 -21.01 -4.80
C GLY A 265 -14.81 -20.74 -3.63
N GLU A 266 -14.31 -20.90 -2.39
CA GLU A 266 -15.09 -20.61 -1.17
C GLU A 266 -15.47 -19.12 -1.02
N TYR A 267 -14.74 -18.22 -1.69
CA TYR A 267 -14.98 -16.77 -1.69
C TYR A 267 -15.78 -16.28 -2.91
N CYS A 268 -16.23 -17.19 -3.77
CA CYS A 268 -17.09 -16.85 -4.91
C CYS A 268 -18.50 -16.49 -4.46
N THR A 269 -19.05 -15.45 -5.09
CA THR A 269 -20.44 -15.03 -4.94
C THR A 269 -21.09 -14.88 -6.31
N ASN A 270 -22.40 -14.63 -6.36
CA ASN A 270 -23.13 -14.36 -7.61
C ASN A 270 -22.63 -13.08 -8.33
N SER A 271 -21.94 -12.17 -7.60
CA SER A 271 -21.45 -10.88 -8.12
C SER A 271 -19.93 -10.81 -8.27
N GLY A 272 -19.22 -11.92 -8.14
CA GLY A 272 -17.76 -11.98 -8.19
C GLY A 272 -17.16 -12.55 -6.92
N MET A 273 -16.06 -11.99 -6.45
CA MET A 273 -15.31 -12.44 -5.28
C MET A 273 -15.60 -11.59 -4.06
N SER A 274 -15.70 -12.22 -2.88
CA SER A 274 -15.88 -11.57 -1.58
C SER A 274 -15.00 -12.23 -0.53
N LEU A 275 -13.89 -11.58 -0.15
CA LEU A 275 -12.92 -12.11 0.80
C LEU A 275 -12.93 -11.28 2.09
N PRO A 276 -13.03 -11.90 3.28
CA PRO A 276 -12.84 -11.14 4.52
C PRO A 276 -11.45 -10.55 4.57
N ALA A 277 -11.33 -9.38 5.18
CA ALA A 277 -10.05 -8.68 5.33
C ALA A 277 -9.97 -7.93 6.66
N GLU A 278 -8.77 -7.89 7.21
CA GLU A 278 -8.43 -7.16 8.43
C GLU A 278 -7.23 -6.24 8.20
N VAL A 279 -7.41 -4.98 8.53
CA VAL A 279 -6.41 -3.91 8.38
C VAL A 279 -6.32 -3.11 9.68
N LEU A 280 -5.11 -2.79 10.12
CA LEU A 280 -4.89 -1.85 11.20
C LEU A 280 -4.86 -0.43 10.63
N ILE A 281 -5.71 0.44 11.16
CA ILE A 281 -5.70 1.87 10.88
C ILE A 281 -5.05 2.57 12.07
N VAL A 282 -3.92 3.23 11.81
CA VAL A 282 -3.14 3.93 12.84
C VAL A 282 -3.15 5.42 12.50
N SER A 283 -3.53 6.26 13.45
CA SER A 283 -3.52 7.71 13.26
C SER A 283 -2.83 8.41 14.40
N GLY A 284 -2.28 9.59 14.14
CA GLY A 284 -1.63 10.43 15.14
C GLY A 284 -1.73 11.90 14.77
N THR A 285 -1.54 12.76 15.76
CA THR A 285 -1.61 14.21 15.59
C THR A 285 -0.21 14.81 15.73
N LYS A 286 0.14 15.77 14.87
CA LYS A 286 1.33 16.59 15.07
C LYS A 286 1.14 17.51 16.27
N ALA A 287 2.08 17.51 17.21
CA ALA A 287 2.04 18.42 18.34
C ALA A 287 2.02 19.90 17.87
N ALA A 288 1.26 20.73 18.57
CA ALA A 288 1.40 22.18 18.41
C ALA A 288 2.75 22.65 18.96
N PRO A 289 3.39 23.67 18.37
CA PRO A 289 4.56 24.26 19.00
C PRO A 289 4.20 24.71 20.41
N HIS A 290 5.09 24.45 21.37
CA HIS A 290 4.91 24.98 22.72
C HIS A 290 4.98 26.52 22.62
N SER A 291 3.89 27.17 23.00
CA SER A 291 3.81 28.64 23.11
C SER A 291 4.68 29.16 24.26
#